data_db806f8e4fe1be88b8282aa344a6c75a
#
_entry.id   db806f8e4fe1be88b8282aa344a6c75a
#
_cell.length_a   1.000
_cell.length_b   1.000
_cell.length_c   1.000
_cell.angle_alpha   90.00
_cell.angle_beta   90.00
_cell.angle_gamma   90.00
#
_symmetry.space_group_name_H-M   'P 1'
#
loop_
_entity.id
_entity.type
_entity.pdbx_description
1 polymer ?
#
loop_
_entity_poly.entity_id
_entity_poly.type
_entity_poly.pdbx_seq_one_letter_code
_entity_poly.pdbx_strand_id
1 'polypeptide(L)'
;MIRSVAMIIALLWTAPLATETVEVTGRGAVDLVAFSCSDTPRSTIIQRICYDRQQNHLLVSVDGSYAEYCGLPAATFDAFASAPSMGQFYRSRIAAGGGQFDCDHAAINRATPN
;
A
#
# COMPACT_ATOMS: atom_id res chain seq x y z
N MET A 1 -7.42 12.94 57.79
CA MET A 1 -7.42 13.18 57.06
C MET A 1 -7.15 12.51 55.99
N ILE A 2 -7.46 12.26 55.18
CA ILE A 2 -7.30 11.57 54.29
C ILE A 2 -7.04 11.98 53.21
N ARG A 3 -6.58 11.74 52.61
CA ARG A 3 -6.19 12.04 51.70
C ARG A 3 -6.43 11.36 50.64
N SER A 4 -6.83 11.52 49.91
CA SER A 4 -7.15 10.96 48.92
C SER A 4 -6.22 10.77 48.04
N VAL A 5 -5.89 9.89 47.63
CA VAL A 5 -5.05 9.61 46.88
C VAL A 5 -5.44 9.63 45.63
N ALA A 6 -5.14 10.35 44.96
CA ALA A 6 -5.50 10.49 43.73
C ALA A 6 -4.94 9.49 42.98
N MET A 7 -5.55 8.66 42.60
CA MET A 7 -5.15 7.71 41.98
C MET A 7 -5.03 7.97 40.68
N ILE A 8 -4.15 8.20 40.17
CA ILE A 8 -3.97 8.43 38.97
C ILE A 8 -3.86 7.32 38.24
N ILE A 9 -4.69 7.01 37.58
CA ILE A 9 -4.65 5.96 36.86
C ILE A 9 -4.06 6.28 35.68
N ALA A 10 -2.95 5.98 35.52
CA ALA A 10 -2.31 6.18 34.39
C ALA A 10 -2.93 5.39 33.41
N LEU A 11 -3.68 5.93 32.68
CA LEU A 11 -4.27 5.26 31.76
C LEU A 11 -3.38 4.95 30.77
N LEU A 12 -2.93 3.88 30.70
CA LEU A 12 -2.19 3.50 29.74
C LEU A 12 -2.95 3.33 28.61
N TRP A 13 -3.03 4.12 27.86
CA TRP A 13 -3.65 4.02 26.66
C TRP A 13 -2.81 3.36 25.73
N THR A 14 -2.87 2.15 25.67
CA THR A 14 -2.32 1.52 24.58
C THR A 14 -3.36 1.73 23.58
N ALA A 15 -3.34 2.77 22.97
CA ALA A 15 -4.22 2.97 21.86
C ALA A 15 -3.83 1.92 20.88
N PRO A 16 -4.71 1.16 20.38
CA PRO A 16 -4.39 0.21 19.39
C PRO A 16 -3.88 1.00 18.23
N LEU A 17 -2.83 0.56 17.64
CA LEU A 17 -2.34 1.20 16.51
C LEU A 17 -3.45 1.14 15.53
N ALA A 18 -3.93 2.25 15.12
CA ALA A 18 -5.01 2.28 14.16
C ALA A 18 -4.46 1.71 12.90
N THR A 19 -4.91 0.56 12.53
CA THR A 19 -4.51 0.01 11.27
C THR A 19 -5.38 0.63 10.24
N GLU A 20 -4.79 1.20 9.24
CA GLU A 20 -5.53 1.79 8.15
C GLU A 20 -5.88 0.71 7.14
N THR A 21 -7.11 0.71 6.66
CA THR A 21 -7.52 -0.19 5.60
C THR A 21 -8.02 0.64 4.44
N VAL A 22 -7.83 0.15 3.23
CA VAL A 22 -8.32 0.82 2.04
C VAL A 22 -9.09 -0.19 1.20
N GLU A 23 -10.03 0.30 0.42
CA GLU A 23 -10.80 -0.55 -0.47
C GLU A 23 -10.05 -0.66 -1.78
N VAL A 24 -9.68 -1.86 -2.14
CA VAL A 24 -8.95 -2.11 -3.37
C VAL A 24 -9.91 -2.69 -4.40
N THR A 25 -9.92 -2.12 -5.58
CA THR A 25 -10.81 -2.54 -6.64
C THR A 25 -10.61 -4.01 -6.94
N GLY A 26 -11.71 -4.75 -6.90
CA GLY A 26 -11.66 -6.17 -7.21
C GLY A 26 -11.19 -7.05 -6.07
N ARG A 27 -10.79 -6.46 -4.93
CA ARG A 27 -10.27 -7.25 -3.84
C ARG A 27 -10.98 -7.01 -2.53
N GLY A 28 -11.45 -5.80 -2.30
CA GLY A 28 -12.09 -5.45 -1.03
C GLY A 28 -11.12 -4.75 -0.10
N ALA A 29 -11.35 -4.82 1.18
CA ALA A 29 -10.56 -4.09 2.17
C ALA A 29 -9.19 -4.73 2.36
N VAL A 30 -8.16 -3.93 2.33
CA VAL A 30 -6.79 -4.39 2.53
C VAL A 30 -6.18 -3.58 3.67
N ASP A 31 -5.55 -4.28 4.62
CA ASP A 31 -4.92 -3.65 5.76
C ASP A 31 -3.55 -3.18 5.33
N LEU A 32 -3.21 -1.94 5.63
CA LEU A 32 -1.96 -1.34 5.22
C LEU A 32 -0.82 -1.52 6.22
N VAL A 33 -1.00 -2.37 7.23
CA VAL A 33 0.00 -2.49 8.29
C VAL A 33 1.38 -2.87 7.75
N ALA A 34 1.45 -3.69 6.72
CA ALA A 34 2.74 -4.12 6.16
C ALA A 34 3.25 -3.19 5.08
N PHE A 35 2.52 -2.15 4.75
CA PHE A 35 2.89 -1.28 3.65
C PHE A 35 3.50 0.02 4.13
N SER A 36 4.43 0.53 3.35
CA SER A 36 4.93 1.89 3.56
C SER A 36 4.24 2.76 2.53
N CYS A 37 3.51 3.74 2.98
CA CYS A 37 2.71 4.57 2.09
C CYS A 37 3.23 5.99 2.01
N SER A 38 3.10 6.60 0.86
CA SER A 38 3.48 8.00 0.64
C SER A 38 2.45 8.69 -0.22
N ASP A 39 2.12 9.90 0.14
CA ASP A 39 1.26 10.73 -0.69
C ASP A 39 2.08 11.26 -1.84
N THR A 40 1.46 11.45 -2.98
CA THR A 40 2.17 11.87 -4.19
C THR A 40 1.54 13.14 -4.75
N PRO A 41 1.66 14.27 -4.05
CA PRO A 41 0.97 15.49 -4.48
C PRO A 41 1.49 16.05 -5.80
N ARG A 42 2.66 15.64 -6.25
CA ARG A 42 3.18 16.14 -7.52
C ARG A 42 2.54 15.44 -8.72
N SER A 43 1.79 14.38 -8.50
CA SER A 43 1.10 13.70 -9.59
C SER A 43 -0.34 14.16 -9.65
N THR A 44 -0.88 14.31 -10.86
CA THR A 44 -2.26 14.73 -10.98
C THR A 44 -3.22 13.55 -10.95
N ILE A 45 -2.75 12.35 -11.25
CA ILE A 45 -3.64 11.20 -11.27
C ILE A 45 -3.38 10.22 -10.15
N ILE A 46 -2.18 10.22 -9.56
CA ILE A 46 -1.85 9.30 -8.51
C ILE A 46 -1.83 10.06 -7.19
N GLN A 47 -2.64 9.63 -6.24
CA GLN A 47 -2.76 10.33 -4.97
C GLN A 47 -1.86 9.73 -3.89
N ARG A 48 -1.61 8.41 -3.97
CA ARG A 48 -0.87 7.75 -2.92
C ARG A 48 -0.30 6.44 -3.44
N ILE A 49 0.87 6.08 -2.97
CA ILE A 49 1.47 4.79 -3.30
C ILE A 49 1.82 4.08 -2.02
N CYS A 50 1.55 2.80 -1.93
CA CYS A 50 1.85 1.98 -0.77
C CYS A 50 2.58 0.74 -1.23
N TYR A 51 3.72 0.44 -0.65
CA TYR A 51 4.51 -0.69 -1.11
C TYR A 51 4.95 -1.56 0.06
N ASP A 52 4.84 -2.88 -0.13
CA ASP A 52 5.29 -3.85 0.83
C ASP A 52 6.52 -4.51 0.22
N ARG A 53 7.70 -4.19 0.74
CA ARG A 53 8.96 -4.68 0.16
C ARG A 53 9.17 -6.16 0.39
N GLN A 54 8.54 -6.72 1.40
CA GLN A 54 8.71 -8.13 1.65
C GLN A 54 7.91 -9.00 0.70
N GLN A 55 6.76 -8.48 0.26
CA GLN A 55 5.91 -9.23 -0.63
C GLN A 55 5.95 -8.71 -2.06
N ASN A 56 6.68 -7.64 -2.32
CA ASN A 56 6.71 -6.97 -3.62
C ASN A 56 5.30 -6.61 -4.07
N HIS A 57 4.53 -6.08 -3.14
CA HIS A 57 3.12 -5.81 -3.36
C HIS A 57 2.89 -4.31 -3.37
N LEU A 58 2.27 -3.80 -4.39
CA LEU A 58 2.06 -2.37 -4.57
C LEU A 58 0.59 -2.04 -4.61
N LEU A 59 0.20 -1.01 -3.90
CA LEU A 59 -1.14 -0.43 -4.02
C LEU A 59 -0.97 0.99 -4.50
N VAL A 60 -1.74 1.40 -5.48
CA VAL A 60 -1.67 2.73 -6.05
C VAL A 60 -3.07 3.33 -6.06
N SER A 61 -3.22 4.50 -5.47
CA SER A 61 -4.49 5.22 -5.56
C SER A 61 -4.46 6.06 -6.82
N VAL A 62 -5.25 5.68 -7.81
CA VAL A 62 -5.30 6.34 -9.09
C VAL A 62 -6.70 6.86 -9.28
N ASP A 63 -6.84 8.17 -9.47
CA ASP A 63 -8.14 8.81 -9.66
C ASP A 63 -9.14 8.40 -8.57
N GLY A 64 -8.65 8.30 -7.35
CA GLY A 64 -9.51 8.01 -6.20
C GLY A 64 -9.77 6.54 -5.94
N SER A 65 -9.25 5.63 -6.73
CA SER A 65 -9.46 4.21 -6.53
C SER A 65 -8.13 3.50 -6.35
N TYR A 66 -8.07 2.52 -5.47
CA TYR A 66 -6.84 1.78 -5.28
C TYR A 66 -6.78 0.59 -6.22
N ALA A 67 -5.66 0.45 -6.92
CA ALA A 67 -5.36 -0.70 -7.75
C ALA A 67 -4.22 -1.47 -7.10
N GLU A 68 -4.20 -2.78 -7.30
CA GLU A 68 -3.27 -3.66 -6.66
C GLU A 68 -2.36 -4.35 -7.67
N TYR A 69 -1.08 -4.42 -7.38
CA TYR A 69 -0.11 -5.09 -8.24
C TYR A 69 0.77 -5.99 -7.40
N CYS A 70 1.04 -7.18 -7.89
CA CYS A 70 1.80 -8.19 -7.18
C CYS A 70 3.07 -8.55 -7.95
N GLY A 71 4.11 -8.92 -7.23
CA GLY A 71 5.36 -9.30 -7.87
C GLY A 71 6.12 -8.14 -8.48
N LEU A 72 5.87 -6.92 -8.02
CA LEU A 72 6.55 -5.75 -8.56
C LEU A 72 7.88 -5.59 -7.83
N PRO A 73 9.00 -5.69 -8.54
CA PRO A 73 10.30 -5.63 -7.86
C PRO A 73 10.55 -4.28 -7.19
N ALA A 74 11.30 -4.31 -6.10
CA ALA A 74 11.61 -3.08 -5.35
C ALA A 74 12.30 -2.05 -6.24
N ALA A 75 13.18 -2.48 -7.15
CA ALA A 75 13.86 -1.56 -8.05
C ALA A 75 12.86 -0.84 -8.96
N THR A 76 11.84 -1.55 -9.41
CA THR A 76 10.79 -0.94 -10.23
C THR A 76 9.97 0.04 -9.40
N PHE A 77 9.68 -0.32 -8.17
CA PHE A 77 8.96 0.59 -7.29
C PHE A 77 9.78 1.86 -7.04
N ASP A 78 11.07 1.73 -6.80
CA ASP A 78 11.92 2.88 -6.53
C ASP A 78 11.98 3.80 -7.75
N ALA A 79 12.04 3.23 -8.95
CA ALA A 79 12.04 4.01 -10.17
C ALA A 79 10.70 4.73 -10.36
N PHE A 80 9.62 4.07 -10.01
CA PHE A 80 8.29 4.67 -10.09
C PHE A 80 8.17 5.84 -9.11
N ALA A 81 8.59 5.64 -7.87
CA ALA A 81 8.47 6.67 -6.84
C ALA A 81 9.29 7.91 -7.18
N SER A 82 10.36 7.77 -7.94
CA SER A 82 11.20 8.89 -8.29
C SER A 82 11.06 9.32 -9.75
N ALA A 83 10.12 8.76 -10.48
CA ALA A 83 9.97 9.09 -11.89
C ALA A 83 9.58 10.55 -12.09
N PRO A 84 10.11 11.23 -13.10
CA PRO A 84 9.72 12.60 -13.37
C PRO A 84 8.23 12.77 -13.62
N SER A 85 7.62 11.76 -14.27
CA SER A 85 6.19 11.71 -14.44
C SER A 85 5.72 10.37 -13.90
N MET A 86 5.17 10.37 -12.70
CA MET A 86 4.69 9.15 -12.08
C MET A 86 3.51 8.57 -12.85
N GLY A 87 2.63 9.42 -13.35
CA GLY A 87 1.48 8.96 -14.10
C GLY A 87 1.88 8.25 -15.39
N GLN A 88 2.88 8.76 -16.08
CA GLN A 88 3.33 8.17 -17.30
C GLN A 88 4.05 6.85 -17.03
N PHE A 89 4.88 6.83 -15.99
CA PHE A 89 5.57 5.60 -15.58
C PHE A 89 4.53 4.54 -15.23
N TYR A 90 3.53 4.92 -14.46
CA TYR A 90 2.48 4.01 -14.04
C TYR A 90 1.78 3.39 -15.26
N ARG A 91 1.36 4.24 -16.18
CA ARG A 91 0.63 3.74 -17.33
C ARG A 91 1.47 2.86 -18.22
N SER A 92 2.72 3.19 -18.42
CA SER A 92 3.53 2.48 -19.40
C SER A 92 4.28 1.30 -18.80
N ARG A 93 4.60 1.35 -17.52
CA ARG A 93 5.48 0.33 -16.94
C ARG A 93 4.80 -0.56 -15.91
N ILE A 94 3.74 -0.14 -15.34
CA ILE A 94 3.07 -0.90 -14.29
C ILE A 94 1.72 -1.41 -14.77
N ALA A 95 0.86 -0.52 -15.22
CA ALA A 95 -0.50 -0.89 -15.57
C ALA A 95 -0.60 -1.51 -16.96
N ALA A 96 0.25 -1.12 -17.88
CA ALA A 96 0.14 -1.57 -19.25
C ALA A 96 0.96 -2.77 -19.61
N GLY A 97 1.50 -3.46 -18.71
CA GLY A 97 2.42 -4.52 -19.04
C GLY A 97 1.80 -5.86 -19.38
N GLY A 98 0.63 -5.88 -19.94
CA GLY A 98 0.00 -7.15 -20.31
C GLY A 98 -0.36 -7.98 -19.11
N GLY A 99 -0.63 -7.37 -17.99
CA GLY A 99 -0.97 -8.09 -16.79
C GLY A 99 0.24 -8.67 -16.07
N GLN A 100 1.43 -8.19 -16.39
CA GLN A 100 2.64 -8.72 -15.82
C GLN A 100 2.62 -8.67 -14.29
N PHE A 101 2.05 -7.65 -13.71
CA PHE A 101 2.02 -7.50 -12.26
C PHE A 101 0.63 -7.76 -11.68
N ASP A 102 -0.25 -8.40 -12.42
CA ASP A 102 -1.56 -8.71 -11.91
C ASP A 102 -1.44 -9.69 -10.75
N CYS A 103 -2.16 -9.45 -9.71
CA CYS A 103 -2.12 -10.32 -8.53
C CYS A 103 -2.64 -11.70 -8.85
N ASP A 104 -3.64 -11.81 -9.72
CA ASP A 104 -4.15 -13.10 -10.12
C ASP A 104 -3.08 -13.89 -10.86
N HIS A 105 -2.32 -13.23 -11.72
CA HIS A 105 -1.25 -13.88 -12.44
C HIS A 105 -0.17 -14.37 -11.46
N ALA A 106 0.19 -13.56 -10.50
CA ALA A 106 1.19 -13.94 -9.50
C ALA A 106 0.68 -15.11 -8.67
N ALA A 107 -0.59 -15.13 -8.33
CA ALA A 107 -1.17 -16.22 -7.56
C ALA A 107 -1.16 -17.51 -8.36
N ILE A 108 -1.44 -17.44 -9.64
CA ILE A 108 -1.40 -18.61 -10.49
C ILE A 108 0.01 -19.16 -10.55
N ASN A 109 0.99 -18.31 -10.69
CA ASN A 109 2.37 -18.76 -10.73
C ASN A 109 2.80 -19.41 -9.44
N ARG A 110 2.30 -18.94 -8.32
CA ARG A 110 2.65 -19.57 -7.05
C ARG A 110 1.91 -20.87 -6.83
N ALA A 111 0.73 -20.97 -7.38
CA ALA A 111 -0.08 -22.16 -7.17
C ALA A 111 0.35 -23.31 -8.04
N THR A 112 1.11 -23.07 -9.09
CA THR A 112 1.55 -24.14 -9.92
C THR A 112 3.00 -24.33 -9.68
N PRO A 113 3.35 -25.15 -8.78
CA PRO A 113 4.74 -25.39 -8.53
C PRO A 113 5.17 -26.28 -9.64
N ASN A 114 6.23 -26.13 -10.10
CA ASN A 114 6.62 -27.03 -11.07
C ASN A 114 7.68 -27.73 -10.84
#